data_841bec3885d620c15b4228e5ded12a25
#
_entry.id   841bec3885d620c15b4228e5ded12a25
#
_cell.length_a   1.000
_cell.length_b   1.000
_cell.length_c   1.000
_cell.angle_alpha   90.00
_cell.angle_beta   90.00
_cell.angle_gamma   90.00
#
_symmetry.space_group_name_H-M   'P 1'
#
loop_
_entity.id
_entity.type
_entity.pdbx_description
1 polymer ?
#
loop_
_entity_poly.entity_id
_entity_poly.type
_entity_poly.pdbx_seq_one_letter_code
_entity_poly.pdbx_strand_id
1 'polypeptide(L)'
;VDASRPVLVSDITLWEIATLYSLGRIRLTLPLREWLEKAVAPPLVERVAISPAIAAEVAMLPNWFQRDPADRVLVATARIHGATLVTSDSKIIDAGLVPTLG
;
A
#
# COMPACT_ATOMS: atom_id res chain seq x y z
N VAL A 1 -8.47 2.39 -14.35
CA VAL A 1 -7.69 3.48 -13.73
C VAL A 1 -7.87 4.74 -14.55
N ASP A 2 -8.21 5.82 -13.89
CA ASP A 2 -8.35 7.12 -14.52
C ASP A 2 -6.97 7.74 -14.72
N ALA A 3 -6.56 7.96 -15.98
CA ALA A 3 -5.24 8.52 -16.31
C ALA A 3 -5.06 9.98 -15.82
N SER A 4 -6.15 10.68 -15.47
CA SER A 4 -6.07 12.05 -14.95
C SER A 4 -5.75 12.09 -13.45
N ARG A 5 -5.75 10.96 -12.76
CA ARG A 5 -5.51 10.85 -11.33
C ARG A 5 -4.23 10.07 -11.05
N PRO A 6 -3.42 10.49 -10.08
CA PRO A 6 -2.25 9.73 -9.70
C PRO A 6 -2.63 8.40 -9.05
N VAL A 7 -1.74 7.42 -9.16
CA VAL A 7 -1.82 6.18 -8.37
C VAL A 7 -1.36 6.51 -6.96
N LEU A 8 -2.16 6.14 -5.96
CA LEU A 8 -1.79 6.32 -4.56
C LEU A 8 -0.88 5.17 -4.11
N VAL A 9 0.24 5.50 -3.49
CA VAL A 9 1.17 4.52 -2.94
C VAL A 9 1.42 4.84 -1.47
N SER A 10 1.06 3.90 -0.59
CA SER A 10 1.27 4.04 0.85
C SER A 10 2.76 3.97 1.20
N ASP A 11 3.18 4.75 2.19
CA ASP A 11 4.53 4.67 2.74
C ASP A 11 4.86 3.28 3.27
N ILE A 12 3.86 2.49 3.67
CA ILE A 12 4.10 1.10 4.10
C ILE A 12 4.63 0.25 2.95
N THR A 13 4.24 0.54 1.71
CA THR A 13 4.76 -0.18 0.54
C THR A 13 6.26 0.08 0.35
N LEU A 14 6.70 1.32 0.57
CA LEU A 14 8.13 1.64 0.52
C LEU A 14 8.91 0.86 1.57
N TRP A 15 8.36 0.75 2.77
CA TRP A 15 8.96 -0.01 3.85
C TRP A 15 9.04 -1.50 3.51
N GLU A 16 7.99 -2.07 2.93
CA GLU A 16 7.98 -3.47 2.50
C GLU A 16 9.05 -3.76 1.44
N ILE A 17 9.17 -2.88 0.45
CA ILE A 17 10.19 -3.01 -0.60
C ILE A 17 11.59 -2.96 0.00
N ALA A 18 11.85 -2.01 0.88
CA ALA A 18 13.13 -1.89 1.57
C ALA A 18 13.44 -3.15 2.40
N THR A 19 12.43 -3.71 3.06
CA THR A 19 12.58 -4.94 3.84
C THR A 19 12.95 -6.13 2.95
N LEU A 20 12.24 -6.30 1.82
CA LEU A 20 12.54 -7.36 0.86
C LEU A 20 13.94 -7.22 0.29
N TYR A 21 14.36 -5.99 -0.01
CA TYR A 21 15.70 -5.71 -0.49
C TYR A 21 16.75 -6.09 0.56
N SER A 22 16.54 -5.73 1.82
CA SER A 22 17.48 -6.03 2.90
C SER A 22 17.61 -7.53 3.15
N LEU A 23 16.56 -8.30 2.87
CA LEU A 23 16.55 -9.76 2.99
C LEU A 23 17.10 -10.46 1.74
N GLY A 24 17.53 -9.73 0.74
CA GLY A 24 18.05 -10.29 -0.50
C GLY A 24 17.00 -10.94 -1.40
N ARG A 25 15.71 -10.65 -1.17
CA ARG A 25 14.61 -11.26 -1.92
C ARG A 25 14.28 -10.54 -3.22
N ILE A 26 14.72 -9.29 -3.37
CA ILE A 26 14.57 -8.53 -4.60
C ILE A 26 15.89 -7.86 -4.94
N ARG A 27 16.08 -7.60 -6.23
CA ARG A 27 17.22 -6.83 -6.74
C ARG A 27 16.69 -5.58 -7.43
N LEU A 28 17.41 -4.49 -7.28
CA LEU A 28 17.06 -3.21 -7.89
C LEU A 28 18.17 -2.77 -8.84
N THR A 29 17.79 -2.07 -9.91
CA THR A 29 18.74 -1.57 -10.92
C THR A 29 19.44 -0.28 -10.48
N LEU A 30 18.97 0.34 -9.41
CA LEU A 30 19.50 1.59 -8.85
C LEU A 30 19.76 1.40 -7.36
N PRO A 31 20.55 2.28 -6.72
CA PRO A 31 20.63 2.30 -5.27
C PRO A 31 19.24 2.41 -4.65
N LEU A 32 19.02 1.74 -3.52
CA LEU A 32 17.70 1.60 -2.92
C LEU A 32 16.95 2.93 -2.78
N ARG A 33 17.59 3.92 -2.16
CA ARG A 33 16.92 5.22 -1.93
C ARG A 33 16.51 5.88 -3.24
N GLU A 34 17.38 5.89 -4.22
CA GLU A 34 17.10 6.48 -5.54
C GLU A 34 15.95 5.74 -6.24
N TRP A 35 15.94 4.42 -6.15
CA TRP A 35 14.86 3.62 -6.73
C TRP A 35 13.52 3.96 -6.07
N LEU A 36 13.49 4.04 -4.73
CA LEU A 36 12.27 4.37 -3.99
C LEU A 36 11.76 5.77 -4.34
N GLU A 37 12.66 6.76 -4.43
CA GLU A 37 12.29 8.12 -4.79
C GLU A 37 11.66 8.19 -6.19
N LYS A 38 12.24 7.47 -7.14
CA LYS A 38 11.70 7.42 -8.51
C LYS A 38 10.38 6.67 -8.60
N ALA A 39 10.21 5.62 -7.80
CA ALA A 39 8.99 4.82 -7.80
C ALA A 39 7.75 5.61 -7.41
N VAL A 40 7.91 6.65 -6.58
CA VAL A 40 6.80 7.47 -6.09
C VAL A 40 6.83 8.89 -6.62
N ALA A 41 7.56 9.14 -7.71
CA ALA A 41 7.72 10.49 -8.24
C ALA A 41 6.41 11.02 -8.84
N PRO A 42 6.02 12.27 -8.49
CA PRO A 42 4.90 12.91 -9.14
C PRO A 42 5.23 13.19 -10.62
N PRO A 43 4.23 13.41 -11.48
CA PRO A 43 2.80 13.50 -11.18
C PRO A 43 2.05 12.17 -11.25
N LEU A 44 2.68 11.08 -11.68
CA LEU A 44 2.01 9.79 -11.91
C LEU A 44 1.64 9.09 -10.60
N VAL A 45 2.41 9.33 -9.55
CA VAL A 45 2.21 8.71 -8.25
C VAL A 45 2.07 9.80 -7.19
N GLU A 46 1.17 9.56 -6.25
CA GLU A 46 1.04 10.36 -5.04
C GLU A 46 1.34 9.46 -3.84
N ARG A 47 2.36 9.83 -3.09
CA ARG A 47 2.73 9.11 -1.88
C ARG A 47 1.77 9.45 -0.75
N VAL A 48 1.30 8.42 -0.03
CA VAL A 48 0.35 8.57 1.07
C VAL A 48 1.01 8.14 2.38
N ALA A 49 1.14 9.09 3.31
CA ALA A 49 1.67 8.82 4.64
C ALA A 49 0.66 8.03 5.48
N ILE A 50 1.15 7.32 6.49
CA ILE A 50 0.30 6.69 7.50
C ILE A 50 -0.16 7.79 8.47
N SER A 51 -1.30 8.41 8.15
CA SER A 51 -1.87 9.49 8.94
C SER A 51 -2.52 8.97 10.22
N PRO A 52 -2.86 9.87 11.17
CA PRO A 52 -3.65 9.46 12.34
C PRO A 52 -4.98 8.81 11.96
N ALA A 53 -5.65 9.28 10.91
CA ALA A 53 -6.89 8.69 10.44
C ALA A 53 -6.69 7.26 9.95
N ILE A 54 -5.66 7.01 9.18
CA ILE A 54 -5.33 5.67 8.67
C ILE A 54 -4.94 4.75 9.82
N ALA A 55 -4.11 5.23 10.75
CA ALA A 55 -3.71 4.43 11.91
C ALA A 55 -4.93 4.05 12.77
N ALA A 56 -5.85 4.98 12.99
CA ALA A 56 -7.08 4.71 13.72
C ALA A 56 -7.97 3.69 12.98
N GLU A 57 -8.06 3.79 11.66
CA GLU A 57 -8.84 2.85 10.85
C GLU A 57 -8.26 1.43 10.93
N VAL A 58 -6.95 1.27 11.03
CA VAL A 58 -6.32 -0.04 11.25
C VAL A 58 -6.90 -0.71 12.49
N ALA A 59 -7.07 0.05 13.57
CA ALA A 59 -7.63 -0.47 14.83
C ALA A 59 -9.11 -0.84 14.69
N MET A 60 -9.82 -0.25 13.74
CA MET A 60 -11.25 -0.51 13.51
C MET A 60 -11.53 -1.67 12.56
N LEU A 61 -10.50 -2.20 11.88
CA LEU A 61 -10.68 -3.36 11.03
C LEU A 61 -11.11 -4.58 11.85
N PRO A 62 -11.93 -5.49 11.28
CA PRO A 62 -12.39 -6.66 12.01
C PRO A 62 -11.24 -7.53 12.51
N ASN A 63 -11.43 -8.14 13.68
CA ASN A 63 -10.41 -9.02 14.27
C ASN A 63 -10.15 -10.28 13.44
N TRP A 64 -11.13 -10.70 12.62
CA TRP A 64 -10.97 -11.86 11.76
C TRP A 64 -10.13 -11.58 10.51
N PHE A 65 -9.94 -10.29 10.17
CA PHE A 65 -9.08 -9.95 9.05
C PHE A 65 -7.62 -10.25 9.42
N GLN A 66 -6.84 -10.69 8.40
CA GLN A 66 -5.46 -11.13 8.62
C GLN A 66 -4.64 -10.12 9.42
N ARG A 67 -3.64 -10.65 10.17
CA ARG A 67 -2.85 -9.85 11.11
C ARG A 67 -1.63 -9.17 10.49
N ASP A 68 -1.33 -9.42 9.23
CA ASP A 68 -0.20 -8.79 8.57
C ASP A 68 -0.32 -7.27 8.67
N PRO A 69 0.61 -6.57 9.35
CA PRO A 69 0.49 -5.14 9.58
C PRO A 69 0.44 -4.33 8.28
N ALA A 70 1.24 -4.72 7.28
CA ALA A 70 1.28 -4.00 6.02
C ALA A 70 -0.06 -4.10 5.28
N ASP A 71 -0.66 -5.29 5.25
CA ASP A 71 -1.96 -5.48 4.60
C ASP A 71 -3.06 -4.69 5.31
N ARG A 72 -3.01 -4.64 6.64
CA ARG A 72 -3.97 -3.86 7.41
C ARG A 72 -3.84 -2.36 7.12
N VAL A 73 -2.63 -1.85 6.99
CA VAL A 73 -2.40 -0.45 6.62
C VAL A 73 -2.89 -0.16 5.20
N LEU A 74 -2.65 -1.06 4.25
CA LEU A 74 -3.12 -0.89 2.87
C LEU A 74 -4.64 -0.83 2.79
N VAL A 75 -5.32 -1.74 3.47
CA VAL A 75 -6.79 -1.77 3.50
C VAL A 75 -7.33 -0.51 4.18
N ALA A 76 -6.75 -0.10 5.31
CA ALA A 76 -7.16 1.11 6.00
C ALA A 76 -6.94 2.36 5.14
N THR A 77 -5.83 2.43 4.43
CA THR A 77 -5.52 3.54 3.51
C THR A 77 -6.59 3.64 2.41
N ALA A 78 -6.92 2.52 1.79
CA ALA A 78 -7.95 2.49 0.75
C ALA A 78 -9.31 2.93 1.29
N ARG A 79 -9.67 2.49 2.51
CA ARG A 79 -10.95 2.88 3.13
C ARG A 79 -11.00 4.37 3.40
N ILE A 80 -9.97 4.95 3.98
CA ILE A 80 -9.93 6.39 4.31
C ILE A 80 -9.97 7.25 3.06
N HIS A 81 -9.29 6.84 1.99
CA HIS A 81 -9.25 7.58 0.73
C HIS A 81 -10.41 7.25 -0.22
N GLY A 82 -11.28 6.31 0.14
CA GLY A 82 -12.33 5.86 -0.76
C GLY A 82 -11.79 5.29 -2.06
N ALA A 83 -10.63 4.63 -2.00
CA ALA A 83 -9.92 4.15 -3.17
C ALA A 83 -10.15 2.66 -3.40
N THR A 84 -9.95 2.21 -4.65
CA THR A 84 -9.90 0.80 -5.00
C THR A 84 -8.49 0.29 -4.78
N LEU A 85 -8.35 -0.82 -4.07
CA LEU A 85 -7.05 -1.44 -3.80
C LEU A 85 -6.69 -2.42 -4.92
N VAL A 86 -5.55 -2.19 -5.56
CA VAL A 86 -5.00 -3.11 -6.56
C VAL A 86 -4.23 -4.19 -5.81
N THR A 87 -4.71 -5.42 -5.89
CA THR A 87 -4.11 -6.55 -5.19
C THR A 87 -4.49 -7.87 -5.86
N SER A 88 -3.59 -8.84 -5.81
CA SER A 88 -3.87 -10.23 -6.18
C SER A 88 -4.01 -11.14 -4.96
N ASP A 89 -3.91 -10.61 -3.75
CA ASP A 89 -4.01 -11.38 -2.53
C ASP A 89 -5.47 -11.81 -2.28
N SER A 90 -5.72 -13.11 -2.36
CA SER A 90 -7.07 -13.67 -2.18
C SER A 90 -7.66 -13.36 -0.81
N LYS A 91 -6.86 -13.26 0.23
CA LYS A 91 -7.34 -12.95 1.58
C LYS A 91 -7.91 -11.54 1.67
N ILE A 92 -7.30 -10.59 0.98
CA ILE A 92 -7.79 -9.22 0.92
C ILE A 92 -9.05 -9.15 0.04
N ILE A 93 -9.03 -9.79 -1.12
CA ILE A 93 -10.18 -9.83 -2.04
C ILE A 93 -11.39 -10.46 -1.35
N ASP A 94 -11.20 -11.60 -0.73
CA ASP A 94 -12.30 -12.37 -0.10
C ASP A 94 -12.85 -11.66 1.14
N ALA A 95 -12.04 -10.86 1.83
CA ALA A 95 -12.48 -10.11 3.00
C ALA A 95 -13.56 -9.08 2.66
N GLY A 96 -13.56 -8.51 1.45
CA GLY A 96 -14.58 -7.57 1.00
C GLY A 96 -14.63 -6.26 1.80
N LEU A 97 -13.53 -5.88 2.44
CA LEU A 97 -13.48 -4.65 3.27
C LEU A 97 -13.30 -3.38 2.45
N VAL A 98 -12.80 -3.51 1.22
CA VAL A 98 -12.60 -2.42 0.26
C VAL A 98 -12.86 -2.96 -1.14
N PRO A 99 -13.22 -2.08 -2.12
CA PRO A 99 -13.22 -2.49 -3.51
C PRO A 99 -11.83 -2.92 -3.94
N THR A 100 -11.72 -3.98 -4.71
CA THR A 100 -10.44 -4.50 -5.19
C THR A 100 -10.42 -4.65 -6.71
N LEU A 101 -9.23 -4.55 -7.29
CA LEU A 101 -8.95 -4.78 -8.69
C LEU A 101 -7.68 -5.64 -8.75
N GLY A 102 -7.77 -6.79 -9.35
CA GLY A 102 -6.64 -7.72 -9.36
C GLY A 102 -6.14 -8.13 -10.69
#